data_4d9ffd514c8faf7ec59bc9f990334f45
#
_entry.id   4d9ffd514c8faf7ec59bc9f990334f45
#
_cell.length_a   1.000
_cell.length_b   1.000
_cell.length_c   1.000
_cell.angle_alpha   90.00
_cell.angle_beta   90.00
_cell.angle_gamma   90.00
#
_symmetry.space_group_name_H-M   'P 1'
#
loop_
_entity.id
_entity.type
_entity.pdbx_description
1 polymer ?
#
loop_
_entity_poly.entity_id
_entity_poly.type
_entity_poly.pdbx_seq_one_letter_code
_entity_poly.pdbx_strand_id
1 'polypeptide(L)'
;MRLSRKFREALNRAAQKECRTVASLANKAIADYLEKEGYLSKSELDGERRRYPREKINLPVTTFPEGESKGEAFPGVVLDVSMGGVLLTYAKGTEIRFTSKGGLPYIKVCLYLPTAEKELSLDCVARHMRDMGREIQVGTSFDRPSKNDLQQLSSYLIRRIHDARGATKGSTKWQYK
;
A
#
# COMPACT_ATOMS: atom_id res chain seq x y z
N MET A 1 14.41 28.17 2.69
CA MET A 1 13.76 28.11 4.04
C MET A 1 14.63 27.27 4.97
N ARG A 2 15.05 27.81 6.12
CA ARG A 2 15.84 27.04 7.11
C ARG A 2 14.93 26.68 8.30
N LEU A 3 14.73 25.39 8.53
CA LEU A 3 13.99 24.89 9.70
C LEU A 3 14.87 24.97 10.96
N SER A 4 14.30 25.33 12.10
CA SER A 4 15.01 25.31 13.38
C SER A 4 15.45 23.88 13.74
N ARG A 5 16.50 23.74 14.57
CA ARG A 5 17.02 22.45 15.01
C ARG A 5 15.93 21.60 15.69
N LYS A 6 15.18 22.19 16.61
CA LYS A 6 14.07 21.52 17.33
C LYS A 6 13.01 20.97 16.38
N PHE A 7 12.66 21.74 15.32
CA PHE A 7 11.67 21.32 14.33
C PHE A 7 12.18 20.16 13.48
N ARG A 8 13.46 20.17 13.07
CA ARG A 8 14.07 19.06 12.33
C ARG A 8 14.11 17.77 13.17
N GLU A 9 14.47 17.86 14.45
CA GLU A 9 14.50 16.71 15.35
C GLU A 9 13.09 16.14 15.55
N ALA A 10 12.07 16.98 15.70
CA ALA A 10 10.68 16.53 15.79
C ALA A 10 10.19 15.83 14.51
N LEU A 11 10.50 16.40 13.34
CA LEU A 11 10.18 15.79 12.05
C LEU A 11 10.87 14.43 11.85
N ASN A 12 12.15 14.30 12.24
CA ASN A 12 12.87 13.04 12.18
C ASN A 12 12.21 11.96 13.04
N ARG A 13 11.86 12.27 14.30
CA ARG A 13 11.17 11.32 15.18
C ARG A 13 9.81 10.90 14.62
N ALA A 14 9.04 11.87 14.11
CA ALA A 14 7.74 11.59 13.51
C ALA A 14 7.86 10.73 12.24
N ALA A 15 8.85 11.03 11.38
CA ALA A 15 9.13 10.26 10.17
C ALA A 15 9.54 8.81 10.48
N GLN A 16 10.39 8.61 11.48
CA GLN A 16 10.76 7.27 11.96
C GLN A 16 9.55 6.49 12.48
N LYS A 17 8.70 7.13 13.31
CA LYS A 17 7.49 6.50 13.84
C LYS A 17 6.50 6.06 12.75
N GLU A 18 6.41 6.83 11.65
CA GLU A 18 5.53 6.52 10.52
C GLU A 18 6.23 5.71 9.42
N CYS A 19 7.45 5.23 9.62
CA CYS A 19 8.27 4.54 8.60
C CYS A 19 8.35 5.34 7.30
N ARG A 20 8.57 6.67 7.39
CA ARG A 20 8.64 7.60 6.24
C ARG A 20 9.96 8.35 6.20
N THR A 21 10.29 8.89 5.04
CA THR A 21 11.31 9.93 4.95
C THR A 21 10.74 11.26 5.46
N VAL A 22 11.61 12.14 5.99
CA VAL A 22 11.21 13.49 6.42
C VAL A 22 10.55 14.27 5.28
N ALA A 23 11.06 14.13 4.06
CA ALA A 23 10.48 14.78 2.88
C ALA A 23 9.05 14.26 2.59
N SER A 24 8.83 12.95 2.68
CA SER A 24 7.50 12.36 2.49
C SER A 24 6.51 12.81 3.57
N LEU A 25 6.96 12.89 4.82
CA LEU A 25 6.14 13.39 5.92
C LEU A 25 5.79 14.88 5.74
N ALA A 26 6.77 15.72 5.40
CA ALA A 26 6.55 17.14 5.15
C ALA A 26 5.59 17.37 3.97
N ASN A 27 5.79 16.67 2.86
CA ASN A 27 4.87 16.75 1.71
C ASN A 27 3.45 16.32 2.09
N LYS A 28 3.30 15.28 2.91
CA LYS A 28 1.99 14.88 3.41
C LYS A 28 1.35 15.99 4.25
N ALA A 29 2.07 16.54 5.22
CA ALA A 29 1.55 17.60 6.09
C ALA A 29 1.11 18.83 5.28
N ILE A 30 1.90 19.23 4.27
CA ILE A 30 1.56 20.34 3.36
C ILE A 30 0.29 20.00 2.56
N ALA A 31 0.20 18.78 2.02
CA ALA A 31 -0.95 18.37 1.24
C ALA A 31 -2.23 18.29 2.08
N ASP A 32 -2.14 17.73 3.30
CA ASP A 32 -3.26 17.66 4.24
C ASP A 32 -3.75 19.10 4.61
N TYR A 33 -2.82 20.06 4.76
CA TYR A 33 -3.15 21.46 4.96
C TYR A 33 -3.86 22.07 3.76
N LEU A 34 -3.31 21.90 2.54
CA LEU A 34 -3.89 22.47 1.31
C LEU A 34 -5.28 21.89 1.00
N GLU A 35 -5.49 20.59 1.28
CA GLU A 35 -6.81 19.95 1.16
C GLU A 35 -7.79 20.53 2.18
N LYS A 36 -7.39 20.65 3.43
CA LYS A 36 -8.21 21.19 4.52
C LYS A 36 -8.67 22.63 4.26
N GLU A 37 -7.76 23.46 3.74
CA GLU A 37 -8.03 24.88 3.44
C GLU A 37 -8.68 25.08 2.07
N GLY A 38 -8.95 24.00 1.32
CA GLY A 38 -9.64 24.07 0.03
C GLY A 38 -8.79 24.58 -1.15
N TYR A 39 -7.47 24.65 -1.00
CA TYR A 39 -6.55 25.06 -2.10
C TYR A 39 -6.37 23.96 -3.14
N LEU A 40 -6.50 22.69 -2.73
CA LEU A 40 -6.38 21.53 -3.62
C LEU A 40 -7.43 20.48 -3.23
N SER A 41 -8.03 19.87 -4.22
CA SER A 41 -8.93 18.73 -4.02
C SER A 41 -8.12 17.45 -3.79
N LYS A 42 -8.73 16.49 -3.11
CA LYS A 42 -8.12 15.17 -2.89
C LYS A 42 -7.78 14.44 -4.20
N SER A 43 -8.59 14.61 -5.23
CA SER A 43 -8.37 14.01 -6.55
C SER A 43 -7.14 14.60 -7.26
N GLU A 44 -6.89 15.91 -7.15
CA GLU A 44 -5.70 16.56 -7.69
C GLU A 44 -4.44 16.09 -6.97
N LEU A 45 -4.48 16.00 -5.65
CA LEU A 45 -3.36 15.51 -4.84
C LEU A 45 -3.02 14.05 -5.10
N ASP A 46 -4.03 13.18 -5.30
CA ASP A 46 -3.84 11.75 -5.54
C ASP A 46 -3.37 11.46 -6.98
N GLY A 47 -3.80 12.25 -7.97
CA GLY A 47 -3.43 12.10 -9.38
C GLY A 47 -1.95 12.37 -9.64
N GLU A 48 -1.38 13.42 -9.03
CA GLU A 48 0.03 13.78 -9.22
C GLU A 48 1.02 12.87 -8.47
N ARG A 49 0.58 12.21 -7.39
CA ARG A 49 1.47 11.42 -6.51
C ARG A 49 1.66 9.98 -6.93
N ARG A 50 0.74 9.42 -7.73
CA ARG A 50 0.70 7.97 -8.00
C ARG A 50 1.12 7.67 -9.43
N ARG A 51 2.27 7.02 -9.55
CA ARG A 51 2.73 6.49 -10.84
C ARG A 51 1.79 5.40 -11.39
N TYR A 52 1.11 4.65 -10.50
CA TYR A 52 0.23 3.54 -10.86
C TYR A 52 -1.11 3.65 -10.14
N PRO A 53 -2.23 3.44 -10.84
CA PRO A 53 -3.55 3.37 -10.21
C PRO A 53 -3.60 2.20 -9.21
N ARG A 54 -4.43 2.34 -8.20
CA ARG A 54 -4.66 1.33 -7.17
C ARG A 54 -6.03 0.73 -7.31
N GLU A 55 -6.09 -0.58 -7.23
CA GLU A 55 -7.33 -1.34 -7.24
C GLU A 55 -7.62 -1.82 -5.81
N LYS A 56 -8.83 -1.52 -5.32
CA LYS A 56 -9.28 -2.00 -4.03
C LYS A 56 -9.57 -3.49 -4.12
N ILE A 57 -8.96 -4.26 -3.23
CA ILE A 57 -9.18 -5.70 -3.11
C ILE A 57 -9.24 -6.04 -1.62
N ASN A 58 -9.81 -7.20 -1.28
CA ASN A 58 -9.82 -7.73 0.08
C ASN A 58 -9.39 -9.19 -0.01
N LEU A 59 -8.08 -9.41 -0.19
CA LEU A 59 -7.52 -10.74 -0.31
C LEU A 59 -6.70 -11.08 0.94
N PRO A 60 -6.89 -12.30 1.48
CA PRO A 60 -6.03 -12.78 2.55
C PRO A 60 -4.59 -12.86 2.07
N VAL A 61 -3.67 -12.57 2.96
CA VAL A 61 -2.24 -12.56 2.69
C VAL A 61 -1.50 -13.14 3.88
N THR A 62 -0.40 -13.81 3.60
CA THR A 62 0.60 -14.19 4.60
C THR A 62 1.86 -13.40 4.36
N THR A 63 2.42 -12.83 5.43
CA THR A 63 3.65 -12.06 5.34
C THR A 63 4.72 -12.64 6.24
N PHE A 64 5.97 -12.49 5.82
CA PHE A 64 7.15 -13.00 6.54
C PHE A 64 8.22 -11.90 6.60
N PRO A 65 9.09 -11.87 7.62
CA PRO A 65 10.34 -11.13 7.53
C PRO A 65 11.14 -11.59 6.30
N GLU A 66 11.82 -10.70 5.61
CA GLU A 66 12.62 -11.07 4.42
C GLU A 66 13.72 -12.08 4.80
N GLY A 67 13.91 -13.09 3.96
CA GLY A 67 14.92 -14.13 4.16
C GLY A 67 14.47 -15.34 4.98
N GLU A 68 13.31 -15.27 5.62
CA GLU A 68 12.74 -16.37 6.39
C GLU A 68 11.60 -17.04 5.63
N SER A 69 11.89 -18.10 4.87
CA SER A 69 10.85 -18.93 4.22
C SER A 69 10.11 -19.84 5.20
N LYS A 70 10.57 -19.95 6.44
CA LYS A 70 10.05 -20.82 7.52
C LYS A 70 9.95 -20.11 8.87
N GLY A 71 10.03 -18.78 8.89
CA GLY A 71 9.92 -17.97 10.08
C GLY A 71 8.47 -17.76 10.53
N GLU A 72 8.29 -16.87 11.49
CA GLU A 72 6.98 -16.48 11.99
C GLU A 72 6.16 -15.82 10.89
N ALA A 73 5.01 -16.39 10.59
CA ALA A 73 4.08 -15.89 9.57
C ALA A 73 3.08 -14.93 10.19
N PHE A 74 2.84 -13.80 9.56
CA PHE A 74 1.84 -12.82 9.99
C PHE A 74 0.67 -12.83 9.02
N PRO A 75 -0.51 -13.34 9.42
CA PRO A 75 -1.70 -13.27 8.59
C PRO A 75 -2.22 -11.83 8.52
N GLY A 76 -2.64 -11.41 7.35
CA GLY A 76 -3.18 -10.08 7.09
C GLY A 76 -4.14 -10.07 5.91
N VAL A 77 -4.53 -8.87 5.49
CA VAL A 77 -5.38 -8.65 4.32
C VAL A 77 -4.75 -7.56 3.44
N VAL A 78 -4.73 -7.77 2.14
CA VAL A 78 -4.41 -6.73 1.16
C VAL A 78 -5.67 -5.89 0.92
N LEU A 79 -5.63 -4.60 1.23
CA LEU A 79 -6.73 -3.66 1.03
C LEU A 79 -6.73 -3.05 -0.37
N ASP A 80 -5.56 -2.69 -0.87
CA ASP A 80 -5.37 -2.23 -2.24
C ASP A 80 -4.05 -2.73 -2.83
N VAL A 81 -4.02 -2.81 -4.15
CA VAL A 81 -2.85 -3.22 -4.91
C VAL A 81 -2.66 -2.35 -6.14
N SER A 82 -1.43 -2.13 -6.53
CA SER A 82 -1.02 -1.47 -7.78
C SER A 82 0.21 -2.16 -8.37
N MET A 83 0.64 -1.73 -9.54
CA MET A 83 1.91 -2.19 -10.13
C MET A 83 3.16 -1.77 -9.35
N GLY A 84 3.03 -0.96 -8.31
CA GLY A 84 4.16 -0.46 -7.51
C GLY A 84 4.18 -0.93 -6.06
N GLY A 85 3.12 -1.56 -5.56
CA GLY A 85 3.04 -1.99 -4.16
C GLY A 85 1.64 -2.34 -3.70
N VAL A 86 1.53 -2.71 -2.42
CA VAL A 86 0.28 -3.11 -1.77
C VAL A 86 0.06 -2.34 -0.47
N LEU A 87 -1.20 -2.15 -0.11
CA LEU A 87 -1.61 -1.73 1.23
C LEU A 87 -2.10 -2.95 2.01
N LEU A 88 -1.41 -3.25 3.08
CA LEU A 88 -1.70 -4.36 3.98
C LEU A 88 -2.44 -3.86 5.22
N THR A 89 -3.29 -4.69 5.79
CA THR A 89 -3.84 -4.48 7.13
C THR A 89 -3.69 -5.73 7.98
N TYR A 90 -3.45 -5.52 9.26
CA TYR A 90 -3.26 -6.56 10.27
C TYR A 90 -4.13 -6.23 11.48
N ALA A 91 -4.55 -7.26 12.21
CA ALA A 91 -5.25 -7.06 13.47
C ALA A 91 -4.37 -6.28 14.47
N LYS A 92 -5.00 -5.47 15.31
CA LYS A 92 -4.29 -4.79 16.40
C LYS A 92 -3.65 -5.83 17.33
N GLY A 93 -2.40 -5.56 17.72
CA GLY A 93 -1.61 -6.48 18.55
C GLY A 93 -0.78 -7.47 17.76
N THR A 94 -0.91 -7.51 16.43
CA THR A 94 0.04 -8.26 15.60
C THR A 94 1.42 -7.62 15.69
N GLU A 95 2.39 -8.34 16.22
CA GLU A 95 3.80 -7.93 16.29
C GLU A 95 4.48 -8.13 14.96
N ILE A 96 4.16 -7.30 13.98
CA ILE A 96 4.73 -7.40 12.64
C ILE A 96 6.24 -7.15 12.74
N ARG A 97 7.02 -8.11 12.26
CA ARG A 97 8.48 -8.00 12.18
C ARG A 97 8.92 -7.68 10.77
N PHE A 98 9.90 -6.79 10.66
CA PHE A 98 10.54 -6.43 9.41
C PHE A 98 12.02 -6.76 9.49
N THR A 99 12.56 -7.31 8.40
CA THR A 99 14.01 -7.42 8.25
C THR A 99 14.58 -6.07 7.83
N SER A 100 15.61 -5.60 8.50
CA SER A 100 16.30 -4.35 8.13
C SER A 100 17.42 -4.61 7.12
N LYS A 101 17.31 -4.00 5.95
CA LYS A 101 18.32 -4.07 4.91
C LYS A 101 18.64 -2.67 4.42
N GLY A 102 19.86 -2.21 4.66
CA GLY A 102 20.24 -0.84 4.34
C GLY A 102 19.42 0.22 5.08
N GLY A 103 18.92 -0.08 6.29
CA GLY A 103 18.09 0.82 7.08
C GLY A 103 16.61 0.88 6.64
N LEU A 104 16.20 0.10 5.66
CA LEU A 104 14.81 0.00 5.20
C LEU A 104 14.13 -1.25 5.78
N PRO A 105 12.86 -1.17 6.17
CA PRO A 105 12.09 -2.30 6.66
C PRO A 105 11.55 -3.15 5.51
N TYR A 106 12.02 -4.40 5.41
CA TYR A 106 11.60 -5.38 4.39
C TYR A 106 10.61 -6.39 4.95
N ILE A 107 9.68 -6.80 4.09
CA ILE A 107 8.71 -7.86 4.36
C ILE A 107 8.39 -8.61 3.07
N LYS A 108 8.31 -9.93 3.13
CA LYS A 108 7.84 -10.77 2.03
C LYS A 108 6.32 -10.89 2.12
N VAL A 109 5.64 -10.68 1.01
CA VAL A 109 4.18 -10.73 0.87
C VAL A 109 3.82 -11.90 -0.02
N CYS A 110 3.10 -12.88 0.54
CA CYS A 110 2.63 -14.08 -0.16
C CYS A 110 1.12 -14.05 -0.26
N LEU A 111 0.59 -14.00 -1.48
CA LEU A 111 -0.86 -13.94 -1.72
C LEU A 111 -1.29 -14.77 -2.94
N TYR A 112 -2.51 -15.31 -2.87
CA TYR A 112 -3.15 -15.96 -4.00
C TYR A 112 -4.08 -14.97 -4.70
N LEU A 113 -3.80 -14.69 -5.98
CA LEU A 113 -4.74 -13.98 -6.82
C LEU A 113 -5.80 -14.97 -7.35
N PRO A 114 -7.09 -14.61 -7.39
CA PRO A 114 -8.16 -15.53 -7.83
C PRO A 114 -7.98 -16.08 -9.25
N THR A 115 -7.16 -15.42 -10.06
CA THR A 115 -6.87 -15.82 -11.46
C THR A 115 -5.47 -16.39 -11.65
N ALA A 116 -4.69 -16.54 -10.57
CA ALA A 116 -3.33 -17.05 -10.65
C ALA A 116 -3.29 -18.55 -10.34
N GLU A 117 -2.50 -19.30 -11.10
CA GLU A 117 -2.28 -20.73 -10.85
C GLU A 117 -1.35 -20.97 -9.66
N LYS A 118 -0.57 -19.98 -9.27
CA LYS A 118 0.44 -20.05 -8.22
C LYS A 118 0.34 -18.87 -7.27
N GLU A 119 0.84 -19.09 -6.06
CA GLU A 119 1.03 -18.04 -5.10
C GLU A 119 2.00 -16.98 -5.63
N LEU A 120 1.61 -15.73 -5.48
CA LEU A 120 2.44 -14.56 -5.77
C LEU A 120 3.29 -14.26 -4.54
N SER A 121 4.61 -14.25 -4.70
CA SER A 121 5.57 -13.97 -3.62
C SER A 121 6.38 -12.74 -3.95
N LEU A 122 6.13 -11.64 -3.24
CA LEU A 122 6.69 -10.33 -3.52
C LEU A 122 7.53 -9.83 -2.35
N ASP A 123 8.78 -9.48 -2.62
CA ASP A 123 9.60 -8.76 -1.66
C ASP A 123 9.19 -7.28 -1.66
N CYS A 124 8.92 -6.76 -0.47
CA CYS A 124 8.35 -5.44 -0.29
C CYS A 124 9.14 -4.63 0.73
N VAL A 125 9.23 -3.32 0.48
CA VAL A 125 9.74 -2.34 1.45
C VAL A 125 8.55 -1.61 2.07
N ALA A 126 8.41 -1.65 3.40
CA ALA A 126 7.42 -0.84 4.07
C ALA A 126 7.77 0.65 3.95
N ARG A 127 6.80 1.43 3.51
CA ARG A 127 6.93 2.88 3.25
C ARG A 127 6.25 3.74 4.29
N HIS A 128 5.21 3.22 4.90
CA HIS A 128 4.53 3.86 6.02
C HIS A 128 3.71 2.82 6.79
N MET A 129 3.53 3.09 8.06
CA MET A 129 2.67 2.34 8.96
C MET A 129 1.73 3.31 9.67
N ARG A 130 0.48 2.90 9.88
CA ARG A 130 -0.56 3.67 10.56
C ARG A 130 -1.32 2.78 11.52
N ASP A 131 -1.47 3.21 12.75
CA ASP A 131 -2.42 2.64 13.69
C ASP A 131 -3.80 3.26 13.43
N MET A 132 -4.76 2.42 13.06
CA MET A 132 -6.15 2.79 12.79
C MET A 132 -7.06 2.48 13.98
N GLY A 133 -6.48 2.22 15.16
CA GLY A 133 -7.19 1.91 16.40
C GLY A 133 -7.54 0.43 16.56
N ARG A 134 -8.19 -0.21 15.59
CA ARG A 134 -8.52 -1.65 15.60
C ARG A 134 -7.59 -2.48 14.72
N GLU A 135 -6.88 -1.86 13.83
CA GLU A 135 -5.99 -2.48 12.86
C GLU A 135 -4.73 -1.64 12.65
N ILE A 136 -3.70 -2.27 12.14
CA ILE A 136 -2.45 -1.61 11.70
C ILE A 136 -2.41 -1.70 10.17
N GLN A 137 -2.28 -0.56 9.51
CA GLN A 137 -2.10 -0.52 8.07
C GLN A 137 -0.63 -0.27 7.71
N VAL A 138 -0.11 -1.06 6.74
CA VAL A 138 1.26 -0.96 6.23
C VAL A 138 1.21 -0.77 4.72
N GLY A 139 1.59 0.42 4.27
CA GLY A 139 1.76 0.67 2.84
C GLY A 139 3.17 0.28 2.41
N THR A 140 3.26 -0.52 1.35
CA THR A 140 4.53 -1.05 0.85
C THR A 140 4.80 -0.64 -0.59
N SER A 141 6.06 -0.77 -1.02
CA SER A 141 6.45 -0.78 -2.43
C SER A 141 7.18 -2.08 -2.73
N PHE A 142 7.00 -2.62 -3.93
CA PHE A 142 7.75 -3.79 -4.39
C PHE A 142 9.25 -3.47 -4.50
N ASP A 143 10.09 -4.44 -4.09
CA ASP A 143 11.54 -4.40 -4.31
C ASP A 143 11.90 -5.45 -5.37
N ARG A 144 12.28 -4.98 -6.57
CA ARG A 144 12.72 -5.81 -7.70
C ARG A 144 11.83 -7.02 -7.99
N PRO A 145 10.52 -6.83 -8.17
CA PRO A 145 9.62 -7.94 -8.46
C PRO A 145 10.03 -8.64 -9.76
N SER A 146 9.84 -9.95 -9.84
CA SER A 146 10.13 -10.71 -11.05
C SER A 146 9.20 -10.28 -12.21
N LYS A 147 9.64 -10.47 -13.44
CA LYS A 147 8.79 -10.20 -14.62
C LYS A 147 7.52 -11.04 -14.60
N ASN A 148 7.61 -12.29 -14.15
CA ASN A 148 6.47 -13.21 -14.05
C ASN A 148 5.44 -12.72 -13.02
N ASP A 149 5.88 -12.28 -11.84
CA ASP A 149 5.01 -11.75 -10.79
C ASP A 149 4.28 -10.48 -11.27
N LEU A 150 5.02 -9.58 -11.93
CA LEU A 150 4.42 -8.38 -12.53
C LEU A 150 3.42 -8.71 -13.63
N GLN A 151 3.67 -9.72 -14.45
CA GLN A 151 2.75 -10.16 -15.49
C GLN A 151 1.47 -10.75 -14.92
N GLN A 152 1.55 -11.61 -13.91
CA GLN A 152 0.40 -12.16 -13.21
C GLN A 152 -0.42 -11.04 -12.55
N LEU A 153 0.24 -10.13 -11.84
CA LEU A 153 -0.41 -9.00 -11.21
C LEU A 153 -1.10 -8.07 -12.22
N SER A 154 -0.42 -7.75 -13.33
CA SER A 154 -0.96 -6.92 -14.40
C SER A 154 -2.20 -7.57 -15.02
N SER A 155 -2.15 -8.87 -15.33
CA SER A 155 -3.28 -9.62 -15.88
C SER A 155 -4.49 -9.60 -14.95
N TYR A 156 -4.26 -9.76 -13.64
CA TYR A 156 -5.31 -9.66 -12.63
C TYR A 156 -5.93 -8.26 -12.59
N LEU A 157 -5.11 -7.20 -12.54
CA LEU A 157 -5.59 -5.82 -12.48
C LEU A 157 -6.38 -5.42 -13.72
N ILE A 158 -5.93 -5.83 -14.92
CA ILE A 158 -6.65 -5.58 -16.18
C ILE A 158 -8.04 -6.22 -16.15
N ARG A 159 -8.15 -7.48 -15.73
CA ARG A 159 -9.45 -8.16 -15.62
C ARG A 159 -10.37 -7.44 -14.66
N ARG A 160 -9.90 -7.06 -13.47
CA ARG A 160 -10.68 -6.33 -12.47
C ARG A 160 -11.23 -5.00 -13.02
N ILE A 161 -10.41 -4.24 -13.77
CA ILE A 161 -10.84 -2.98 -14.40
C ILE A 161 -11.91 -3.24 -15.47
N HIS A 162 -11.77 -4.30 -16.26
CA HIS A 162 -12.77 -4.68 -17.26
C HIS A 162 -14.09 -5.09 -16.63
N ASP A 163 -14.05 -5.93 -15.59
CA ASP A 163 -15.24 -6.39 -14.88
C ASP A 163 -16.00 -5.21 -14.23
N ALA A 164 -15.29 -4.28 -13.61
CA ALA A 164 -15.87 -3.08 -13.02
C ALA A 164 -16.55 -2.17 -14.08
N ARG A 165 -15.98 -2.06 -15.28
CA ARG A 165 -16.57 -1.28 -16.40
C ARG A 165 -17.75 -2.00 -17.05
N GLY A 166 -17.75 -3.32 -17.07
CA GLY A 166 -18.86 -4.15 -17.57
C GLY A 166 -20.10 -4.08 -16.68
N ALA A 167 -19.90 -4.08 -15.37
CA ALA A 167 -20.97 -3.97 -14.38
C ALA A 167 -21.72 -2.62 -14.44
N THR A 168 -21.04 -1.53 -14.80
CA THR A 168 -21.66 -0.19 -14.94
C THR A 168 -22.49 -0.04 -16.22
N LYS A 169 -22.31 -0.87 -17.25
CA LYS A 169 -23.11 -0.84 -18.49
C LYS A 169 -24.40 -1.66 -18.42
N GLY A 170 -24.55 -2.53 -17.43
CA GLY A 170 -25.72 -3.43 -17.28
C GLY A 170 -26.88 -2.87 -16.45
N SER A 171 -26.75 -1.69 -15.84
CA SER A 171 -27.72 -1.13 -14.89
C SER A 171 -28.79 -0.23 -15.49
N THR A 172 -28.97 -0.18 -16.81
CA THR A 172 -29.99 0.65 -17.43
C THR A 172 -30.96 -0.16 -18.27
N LYS A 173 -31.79 -1.01 -17.62
CA LYS A 173 -33.06 -1.51 -18.22
C LYS A 173 -33.98 -2.11 -17.15
N TRP A 174 -34.60 -1.27 -16.37
CA TRP A 174 -35.88 -1.59 -15.75
C TRP A 174 -36.83 -0.42 -16.03
N GLN A 175 -37.48 -0.44 -17.21
CA GLN A 175 -38.72 0.31 -17.43
C GLN A 175 -39.83 -0.69 -17.11
N TYR A 176 -40.56 -0.42 -16.02
CA TYR A 176 -41.87 -0.98 -15.81
C TYR A 176 -42.89 -0.28 -16.75
N LYS A 177 -43.57 -1.09 -17.55
CA LYS A 177 -44.86 -0.71 -18.13
C LYS A 177 -45.95 -0.98 -17.09
#